data_deee4fbe1b3c2422d9e09e20d4b7ac0c
#
_entry.id   deee4fbe1b3c2422d9e09e20d4b7ac0c
#
_cell.length_a   1.000
_cell.length_b   1.000
_cell.length_c   1.000
_cell.angle_alpha   90.00
_cell.angle_beta   90.00
_cell.angle_gamma   90.00
#
_symmetry.space_group_name_H-M   'P 1'
#
loop_
_entity.id
_entity.type
_entity.pdbx_description
1 polymer ?
#
loop_
_entity_poly.entity_id
_entity_poly.type
_entity_poly.pdbx_seq_one_letter_code
_entity_poly.pdbx_strand_id
1 'polypeptide(L)'
;MFDEEFSMRRKPQAVTEVICSGTTHIHYENIANRKESTYMAQNIPELYGSLVFNDKVMRSKLPKDMYKALKKTIENGTHLELDVANSVAVAMKEWATENGATHYTHWFQPMTNVTAEKHDSFISPTGDGQVIMDFSGKELVKGEPDASSFPSGGLRATFEARGYTAWDPTSPAFIKDGTLYIPTAFCSYSGEALDKKTPLLRSMQTLDKEATNLLHIIGNKDVKHVNTTVGPEQEYFLVDKELYKQRKDLVFCGRTLIGAPAPKGQEMEDHYFGALKPRVAAYMHDLDVELWKLGIPAKTKHNEVAPAQHELAPVFDTTNVAVDHNQLTMEIMKKVADKHGLVCLLHEKPFEGINGSGKHNNWSMSTDTGVNLLDPGKTPAENTQFLVFLVAVIKAV
;
A
#
# COMPACT_ATOMS: atom_id res chain seq x y z
N MET A 1 -11.20 -17.09 62.64
CA MET A 1 -12.45 -17.54 63.29
C MET A 1 -13.53 -17.37 62.28
N PHE A 2 -13.78 -18.37 61.58
CA PHE A 2 -14.82 -19.32 61.30
C PHE A 2 -14.48 -20.08 60.02
N ASP A 3 -14.01 -21.31 60.26
CA ASP A 3 -14.16 -22.41 59.31
C ASP A 3 -15.64 -22.81 59.29
N GLU A 4 -16.13 -23.25 58.12
CA GLU A 4 -16.97 -24.43 58.01
C GLU A 4 -17.14 -24.86 56.56
N GLU A 5 -16.75 -26.11 56.34
CA GLU A 5 -16.98 -26.95 55.16
C GLU A 5 -18.46 -27.07 54.80
N PHE A 6 -18.77 -27.08 53.49
CA PHE A 6 -19.96 -27.75 53.02
C PHE A 6 -19.67 -28.58 51.75
N SER A 7 -19.37 -29.85 52.00
CA SER A 7 -19.35 -30.92 51.01
C SER A 7 -20.78 -31.32 50.68
N MET A 8 -21.21 -31.17 49.42
CA MET A 8 -22.33 -31.95 48.89
C MET A 8 -22.05 -32.46 47.48
N ARG A 9 -21.73 -33.76 47.44
CA ARG A 9 -21.79 -34.59 46.21
C ARG A 9 -23.21 -34.63 45.69
N ARG A 10 -23.45 -34.22 44.44
CA ARG A 10 -24.63 -34.65 43.65
C ARG A 10 -24.17 -35.38 42.40
N LYS A 11 -24.72 -36.59 42.23
CA LYS A 11 -24.57 -37.45 41.05
C LYS A 11 -25.21 -36.76 39.83
N PRO A 12 -24.72 -37.02 38.60
CA PRO A 12 -25.33 -36.46 37.40
C PRO A 12 -26.63 -37.23 37.09
N GLN A 13 -27.75 -36.50 36.97
CA GLN A 13 -28.97 -36.97 36.34
C GLN A 13 -28.84 -36.95 34.83
N ALA A 14 -29.25 -38.04 34.20
CA ALA A 14 -29.36 -38.21 32.77
C ALA A 14 -30.30 -37.16 32.17
N VAL A 15 -29.81 -36.42 31.21
CA VAL A 15 -30.63 -35.55 30.35
C VAL A 15 -31.06 -36.37 29.15
N THR A 16 -32.36 -36.56 29.02
CA THR A 16 -33.04 -37.24 27.93
C THR A 16 -32.78 -36.52 26.60
N GLU A 17 -32.31 -37.25 25.60
CA GLU A 17 -32.14 -36.79 24.21
C GLU A 17 -33.50 -36.43 23.64
N VAL A 18 -33.63 -35.17 23.19
CA VAL A 18 -34.68 -34.77 22.24
C VAL A 18 -34.04 -34.83 20.86
N ILE A 19 -34.33 -35.86 20.11
CA ILE A 19 -33.92 -36.02 18.69
C ILE A 19 -34.76 -35.05 17.86
N CYS A 20 -34.18 -33.95 17.41
CA CYS A 20 -34.65 -33.18 16.26
C CYS A 20 -33.94 -33.69 15.02
N SER A 21 -34.66 -34.45 14.19
CA SER A 21 -34.24 -34.87 12.86
C SER A 21 -34.09 -33.69 11.92
N GLY A 22 -32.87 -33.33 11.57
CA GLY A 22 -32.53 -32.31 10.62
C GLY A 22 -31.02 -32.28 10.44
N THR A 23 -30.42 -33.39 9.95
CA THR A 23 -28.97 -33.54 9.74
C THR A 23 -28.54 -32.77 8.51
N THR A 24 -28.04 -31.59 8.70
CA THR A 24 -27.01 -31.02 7.79
C THR A 24 -25.66 -31.41 8.36
N HIS A 25 -25.09 -32.49 7.82
CA HIS A 25 -23.68 -32.81 8.05
C HIS A 25 -22.80 -31.72 7.44
N ILE A 26 -22.31 -30.81 8.26
CA ILE A 26 -21.18 -29.99 7.90
C ILE A 26 -19.94 -30.88 7.99
N HIS A 27 -19.39 -31.27 6.85
CA HIS A 27 -18.16 -32.03 6.77
C HIS A 27 -17.00 -31.17 7.36
N TYR A 28 -16.63 -31.49 8.59
CA TYR A 28 -15.41 -31.01 9.25
C TYR A 28 -14.12 -31.71 8.77
N GLU A 29 -14.16 -32.47 7.67
CA GLU A 29 -13.06 -33.37 7.26
C GLU A 29 -11.97 -32.73 6.39
N ASN A 30 -11.90 -31.41 6.20
CA ASN A 30 -10.86 -30.84 5.35
C ASN A 30 -9.93 -29.78 6.01
N ILE A 31 -9.95 -29.67 7.33
CA ILE A 31 -9.03 -28.73 8.03
C ILE A 31 -7.75 -29.42 8.50
N ALA A 32 -7.73 -30.73 8.62
CA ALA A 32 -6.57 -31.48 9.16
C ALA A 32 -5.46 -31.80 8.14
N ASN A 33 -5.68 -31.59 6.84
CA ASN A 33 -4.69 -31.88 5.78
C ASN A 33 -4.08 -30.65 5.11
N ARG A 34 -4.19 -29.45 5.65
CA ARG A 34 -3.25 -28.38 5.32
C ARG A 34 -1.93 -28.73 6.02
N LYS A 35 -0.94 -29.13 5.20
CA LYS A 35 0.47 -29.21 5.62
C LYS A 35 0.72 -28.09 6.60
N GLU A 36 1.19 -28.42 7.79
CA GLU A 36 1.83 -27.46 8.68
C GLU A 36 2.78 -26.68 7.79
N SER A 37 2.49 -25.40 7.60
CA SER A 37 3.39 -24.47 6.97
C SER A 37 4.59 -24.46 7.91
N THR A 38 5.56 -25.29 7.61
CA THR A 38 6.88 -25.23 8.22
C THR A 38 7.33 -23.80 7.93
N TYR A 39 7.39 -22.97 8.95
CA TYR A 39 8.04 -21.67 8.92
C TYR A 39 9.51 -21.92 8.59
N MET A 40 9.80 -22.16 7.31
CA MET A 40 11.19 -22.21 6.86
C MET A 40 11.76 -20.83 7.15
N ALA A 41 12.90 -20.79 7.82
CA ALA A 41 13.61 -19.55 8.09
C ALA A 41 13.90 -18.85 6.74
N GLN A 42 13.03 -17.90 6.38
CA GLN A 42 13.22 -17.10 5.18
C GLN A 42 14.36 -16.11 5.44
N ASN A 43 15.29 -16.01 4.50
CA ASN A 43 16.30 -14.95 4.56
C ASN A 43 15.63 -13.62 4.20
N ILE A 44 15.05 -12.95 5.19
CA ILE A 44 14.31 -11.69 4.99
C ILE A 44 15.15 -10.61 4.29
N PRO A 45 16.45 -10.40 4.61
CA PRO A 45 17.28 -9.47 3.88
C PRO A 45 17.41 -9.74 2.37
N GLU A 46 17.35 -10.99 1.95
CA GLU A 46 17.36 -11.36 0.52
C GLU A 46 15.98 -11.26 -0.12
N LEU A 47 14.94 -11.55 0.67
CA LEU A 47 13.55 -11.48 0.23
C LEU A 47 13.08 -10.02 0.02
N TYR A 48 13.52 -9.10 0.89
CA TYR A 48 13.06 -7.71 0.89
C TYR A 48 13.42 -7.00 -0.42
N GLY A 49 12.38 -6.49 -1.10
CA GLY A 49 12.53 -5.81 -2.38
C GLY A 49 12.96 -6.71 -3.54
N SER A 50 12.82 -8.05 -3.41
CA SER A 50 13.19 -9.00 -4.48
C SER A 50 12.40 -8.80 -5.77
N LEU A 51 11.19 -8.24 -5.68
CA LEU A 51 10.34 -7.92 -6.81
C LEU A 51 10.29 -6.41 -7.13
N VAL A 52 11.32 -5.65 -6.73
CA VAL A 52 11.39 -4.21 -6.94
C VAL A 52 12.62 -3.85 -7.77
N PHE A 53 12.45 -3.01 -8.78
CA PHE A 53 13.53 -2.40 -9.55
C PHE A 53 14.20 -1.31 -8.72
N ASN A 54 14.81 -1.72 -7.61
CA ASN A 54 15.42 -0.86 -6.59
C ASN A 54 16.83 -0.40 -6.98
N ASP A 55 17.46 0.43 -6.13
CA ASP A 55 18.80 0.97 -6.37
C ASP A 55 19.87 -0.12 -6.62
N LYS A 56 19.76 -1.27 -5.92
CA LYS A 56 20.68 -2.40 -6.12
C LYS A 56 20.54 -2.99 -7.54
N VAL A 57 19.30 -3.15 -8.02
CA VAL A 57 19.00 -3.64 -9.36
C VAL A 57 19.43 -2.61 -10.41
N MET A 58 19.07 -1.34 -10.23
CA MET A 58 19.47 -0.25 -11.13
C MET A 58 20.99 -0.20 -11.29
N ARG A 59 21.73 -0.28 -10.20
CA ARG A 59 23.20 -0.25 -10.20
C ARG A 59 23.82 -1.46 -10.91
N SER A 60 23.17 -2.60 -10.87
CA SER A 60 23.67 -3.83 -11.50
C SER A 60 23.34 -3.93 -12.99
N LYS A 61 22.22 -3.32 -13.42
CA LYS A 61 21.66 -3.47 -14.78
C LYS A 61 21.96 -2.26 -15.68
N LEU A 62 22.16 -1.07 -15.12
CA LEU A 62 22.42 0.14 -15.91
C LEU A 62 23.92 0.36 -16.15
N PRO A 63 24.31 0.90 -17.32
CA PRO A 63 25.63 1.50 -17.51
C PRO A 63 25.90 2.56 -16.44
N LYS A 64 27.16 2.68 -15.99
CA LYS A 64 27.52 3.54 -14.85
C LYS A 64 27.15 5.01 -15.04
N ASP A 65 27.30 5.53 -16.25
CA ASP A 65 26.92 6.90 -16.63
C ASP A 65 25.41 7.10 -16.61
N MET A 66 24.64 6.17 -17.15
CA MET A 66 23.17 6.19 -17.14
C MET A 66 22.62 6.09 -15.72
N TYR A 67 23.19 5.20 -14.88
CA TYR A 67 22.84 5.12 -13.47
C TYR A 67 23.08 6.48 -12.75
N LYS A 68 24.24 7.11 -12.96
CA LYS A 68 24.55 8.42 -12.37
C LYS A 68 23.60 9.52 -12.86
N ALA A 69 23.27 9.52 -14.15
CA ALA A 69 22.33 10.47 -14.73
C ALA A 69 20.93 10.30 -14.13
N LEU A 70 20.43 9.06 -14.00
CA LEU A 70 19.17 8.75 -13.36
C LEU A 70 19.16 9.21 -11.88
N LYS A 71 20.21 8.90 -11.11
CA LYS A 71 20.31 9.36 -9.71
C LYS A 71 20.27 10.88 -9.59
N LYS A 72 20.96 11.60 -10.46
CA LYS A 72 20.91 13.06 -10.50
C LYS A 72 19.50 13.59 -10.84
N THR A 73 18.80 12.93 -11.76
CA THR A 73 17.39 13.25 -12.09
C THR A 73 16.49 13.08 -10.86
N ILE A 74 16.64 11.97 -10.13
CA ILE A 74 15.87 11.69 -8.89
C ILE A 74 16.18 12.74 -7.81
N GLU A 75 17.45 13.00 -7.56
CA GLU A 75 17.92 13.93 -6.51
C GLU A 75 17.50 15.37 -6.77
N ASN A 76 17.51 15.81 -8.01
CA ASN A 76 17.20 17.21 -8.39
C ASN A 76 15.71 17.39 -8.78
N GLY A 77 14.91 16.33 -8.87
CA GLY A 77 13.53 16.41 -9.34
C GLY A 77 13.39 16.97 -10.76
N THR A 78 14.39 16.71 -11.63
CA THR A 78 14.43 17.21 -13.00
C THR A 78 13.74 16.24 -13.97
N HIS A 79 13.51 16.72 -15.20
CA HIS A 79 12.96 15.88 -16.27
C HIS A 79 13.88 14.70 -16.60
N LEU A 80 13.30 13.54 -16.87
CA LEU A 80 14.03 12.34 -17.32
C LEU A 80 14.32 12.46 -18.81
N GLU A 81 15.59 12.57 -19.15
CA GLU A 81 16.05 12.65 -20.54
C GLU A 81 15.78 11.32 -21.29
N LEU A 82 15.43 11.41 -22.57
CA LEU A 82 15.00 10.24 -23.37
C LEU A 82 16.10 9.18 -23.49
N ASP A 83 17.36 9.55 -23.59
CA ASP A 83 18.49 8.60 -23.68
C ASP A 83 18.65 7.81 -22.40
N VAL A 84 18.49 8.49 -21.24
CA VAL A 84 18.48 7.84 -19.93
C VAL A 84 17.27 6.93 -19.82
N ALA A 85 16.08 7.41 -20.23
CA ALA A 85 14.84 6.64 -20.22
C ALA A 85 14.93 5.37 -21.08
N ASN A 86 15.54 5.43 -22.27
CA ASN A 86 15.75 4.27 -23.13
C ASN A 86 16.63 3.21 -22.43
N SER A 87 17.75 3.64 -21.82
CA SER A 87 18.62 2.74 -21.08
C SER A 87 17.91 2.09 -19.89
N VAL A 88 17.11 2.87 -19.16
CA VAL A 88 16.32 2.40 -18.02
C VAL A 88 15.24 1.41 -18.50
N ALA A 89 14.55 1.70 -19.60
CA ALA A 89 13.50 0.83 -20.15
C ALA A 89 14.06 -0.53 -20.53
N VAL A 90 15.20 -0.59 -21.22
CA VAL A 90 15.88 -1.85 -21.54
C VAL A 90 16.21 -2.64 -20.26
N ALA A 91 16.82 -1.99 -19.29
CA ALA A 91 17.19 -2.62 -18.01
C ALA A 91 15.97 -3.11 -17.22
N MET A 92 14.88 -2.32 -17.18
CA MET A 92 13.61 -2.73 -16.55
C MET A 92 13.01 -3.96 -17.24
N LYS A 93 12.93 -3.96 -18.57
CA LYS A 93 12.40 -5.09 -19.33
C LYS A 93 13.21 -6.34 -19.09
N GLU A 94 14.54 -6.28 -19.20
CA GLU A 94 15.41 -7.43 -18.98
C GLU A 94 15.22 -7.98 -17.57
N TRP A 95 15.28 -7.13 -16.56
CA TRP A 95 15.04 -7.53 -15.18
C TRP A 95 13.63 -8.11 -14.99
N ALA A 96 12.60 -7.50 -15.57
CA ALA A 96 11.23 -7.98 -15.44
C ALA A 96 11.03 -9.35 -16.08
N THR A 97 11.57 -9.57 -17.28
CA THR A 97 11.48 -10.86 -18.00
C THR A 97 12.29 -11.96 -17.33
N GLU A 98 13.46 -11.65 -16.77
CA GLU A 98 14.24 -12.58 -15.93
C GLU A 98 13.44 -13.03 -14.69
N ASN A 99 12.55 -12.19 -14.19
CA ASN A 99 11.65 -12.48 -13.07
C ASN A 99 10.25 -12.95 -13.51
N GLY A 100 10.09 -13.37 -14.77
CA GLY A 100 8.89 -14.01 -15.29
C GLY A 100 7.78 -13.06 -15.74
N ALA A 101 8.01 -11.75 -15.81
CA ALA A 101 7.03 -10.82 -16.35
C ALA A 101 6.94 -10.93 -17.88
N THR A 102 5.71 -10.89 -18.39
CA THR A 102 5.40 -10.90 -19.83
C THR A 102 4.72 -9.63 -20.31
N HIS A 103 4.22 -8.85 -19.37
CA HIS A 103 3.48 -7.62 -19.58
C HIS A 103 4.02 -6.49 -18.72
N TYR A 104 3.63 -5.25 -19.05
CA TYR A 104 3.82 -4.07 -18.23
C TYR A 104 2.52 -3.28 -18.11
N THR A 105 2.43 -2.42 -17.11
CA THR A 105 1.32 -1.50 -16.92
C THR A 105 1.81 -0.17 -16.36
N HIS A 106 1.21 0.92 -16.86
CA HIS A 106 1.33 2.24 -16.25
C HIS A 106 0.39 2.29 -15.05
N TRP A 107 0.96 2.19 -13.86
CA TRP A 107 0.23 2.10 -12.60
C TRP A 107 0.07 3.49 -12.00
N PHE A 108 -1.16 3.98 -11.91
CA PHE A 108 -1.47 5.29 -11.35
C PHE A 108 -2.70 5.24 -10.44
N GLN A 109 -2.85 6.27 -9.62
CA GLN A 109 -3.94 6.41 -8.64
C GLN A 109 -5.10 7.17 -9.29
N PRO A 110 -6.17 6.52 -9.78
CA PRO A 110 -7.29 7.21 -10.39
C PRO A 110 -8.07 8.02 -9.35
N MET A 111 -8.90 8.96 -9.84
CA MET A 111 -9.78 9.76 -8.96
C MET A 111 -10.81 8.91 -8.23
N THR A 112 -11.09 7.69 -8.71
CA THR A 112 -11.88 6.66 -8.01
C THR A 112 -10.98 5.85 -7.06
N ASN A 113 -11.55 5.01 -6.22
CA ASN A 113 -10.81 4.26 -5.20
C ASN A 113 -10.08 3.01 -5.73
N VAL A 114 -10.19 2.70 -7.01
CA VAL A 114 -9.57 1.51 -7.62
C VAL A 114 -8.37 1.94 -8.44
N THR A 115 -7.23 1.27 -8.24
CA THR A 115 -6.03 1.50 -9.04
C THR A 115 -6.28 1.13 -10.51
N ALA A 116 -5.88 2.02 -11.43
CA ALA A 116 -6.02 1.77 -12.85
C ALA A 116 -4.89 0.86 -13.34
N GLU A 117 -5.26 -0.12 -14.16
CA GLU A 117 -4.34 -1.08 -14.76
C GLU A 117 -4.77 -1.37 -16.21
N LYS A 118 -3.86 -1.12 -17.16
CA LYS A 118 -3.98 -1.59 -18.53
C LYS A 118 -2.70 -2.33 -18.86
N HIS A 119 -2.79 -3.64 -19.03
CA HIS A 119 -1.64 -4.50 -19.23
C HIS A 119 -1.33 -4.63 -20.73
N ASP A 120 -0.17 -4.15 -21.15
CA ASP A 120 0.36 -4.31 -22.49
C ASP A 120 1.48 -5.37 -22.48
N SER A 121 1.49 -6.25 -23.48
CA SER A 121 2.55 -7.24 -23.64
C SER A 121 3.84 -6.59 -24.15
N PHE A 122 4.99 -7.13 -23.73
CA PHE A 122 6.28 -6.73 -24.30
C PHE A 122 6.49 -7.19 -25.75
N ILE A 123 5.60 -8.00 -26.34
CA ILE A 123 5.82 -8.56 -27.68
C ILE A 123 5.66 -7.50 -28.78
N SER A 124 6.64 -7.50 -29.72
CA SER A 124 6.60 -6.73 -30.96
C SER A 124 6.82 -7.67 -32.12
N PRO A 125 5.84 -7.80 -33.08
CA PRO A 125 6.00 -8.66 -34.26
C PRO A 125 7.12 -8.18 -35.18
N THR A 126 7.96 -9.10 -35.66
CA THR A 126 9.09 -8.81 -36.58
C THR A 126 8.71 -8.90 -38.05
N GLY A 127 7.47 -9.30 -38.37
CA GLY A 127 6.96 -9.39 -39.74
C GLY A 127 7.26 -10.71 -40.47
N ASP A 128 8.06 -11.56 -39.88
CA ASP A 128 8.43 -12.90 -40.37
C ASP A 128 7.71 -14.05 -39.64
N GLY A 129 6.68 -13.72 -38.85
CA GLY A 129 5.94 -14.63 -37.99
C GLY A 129 6.57 -14.86 -36.64
N GLN A 130 7.61 -14.12 -36.30
CA GLN A 130 8.26 -14.13 -34.98
C GLN A 130 7.93 -12.86 -34.19
N VAL A 131 8.35 -12.82 -32.92
CA VAL A 131 8.22 -11.67 -32.03
C VAL A 131 9.52 -11.42 -31.29
N ILE A 132 9.76 -10.17 -30.97
CA ILE A 132 10.78 -9.77 -30.00
C ILE A 132 10.10 -9.22 -28.75
N MET A 133 10.83 -9.18 -27.65
CA MET A 133 10.41 -8.50 -26.44
C MET A 133 10.99 -7.08 -26.45
N ASP A 134 10.11 -6.07 -26.54
CA ASP A 134 10.50 -4.68 -26.63
C ASP A 134 9.83 -3.82 -25.57
N PHE A 135 10.53 -2.79 -25.11
CA PHE A 135 10.01 -1.77 -24.20
C PHE A 135 10.83 -0.49 -24.37
N SER A 136 10.17 0.59 -24.73
CA SER A 136 10.79 1.86 -25.11
C SER A 136 10.82 2.85 -23.93
N GLY A 137 11.84 3.69 -23.88
CA GLY A 137 11.91 4.82 -22.95
C GLY A 137 10.78 5.84 -23.12
N LYS A 138 10.09 5.85 -24.27
CA LYS A 138 8.87 6.65 -24.46
C LYS A 138 7.79 6.29 -23.45
N GLU A 139 7.65 5.01 -23.09
CA GLU A 139 6.68 4.54 -22.11
C GLU A 139 6.98 5.09 -20.71
N LEU A 140 8.22 5.45 -20.43
CA LEU A 140 8.63 6.06 -19.16
C LEU A 140 8.46 7.57 -19.16
N VAL A 141 8.75 8.24 -20.26
CA VAL A 141 8.74 9.72 -20.35
C VAL A 141 7.36 10.25 -20.69
N LYS A 142 6.68 9.60 -21.63
CA LYS A 142 5.36 10.02 -22.14
C LYS A 142 4.62 8.80 -22.68
N GLY A 143 4.16 7.94 -21.80
CA GLY A 143 3.28 6.85 -22.15
C GLY A 143 1.90 7.39 -22.56
N GLU A 144 1.27 6.72 -23.52
CA GLU A 144 -0.05 7.09 -24.02
C GLU A 144 -1.04 5.94 -23.80
N PRO A 145 -1.46 5.66 -22.55
CA PRO A 145 -2.50 4.67 -22.32
C PRO A 145 -3.76 5.10 -23.02
N ASP A 146 -4.51 4.14 -23.57
CA ASP A 146 -5.76 4.43 -24.27
C ASP A 146 -6.75 5.14 -23.35
N ALA A 147 -6.98 6.41 -23.60
CA ALA A 147 -7.87 7.29 -22.86
C ALA A 147 -9.13 7.66 -23.66
N SER A 148 -9.44 6.92 -24.72
CA SER A 148 -10.60 7.16 -25.57
C SER A 148 -11.94 7.13 -24.83
N SER A 149 -11.97 6.48 -23.67
CA SER A 149 -13.14 6.42 -22.77
C SER A 149 -13.23 7.57 -21.76
N PHE A 150 -12.27 8.48 -21.72
CA PHE A 150 -12.39 9.66 -20.86
C PHE A 150 -13.51 10.57 -21.35
N PRO A 151 -14.40 11.04 -20.42
CA PRO A 151 -15.55 11.85 -20.78
C PRO A 151 -15.20 13.31 -21.15
N SER A 152 -13.97 13.59 -21.55
CA SER A 152 -13.56 14.88 -22.10
C SER A 152 -14.26 15.19 -23.43
N GLY A 153 -15.43 14.59 -23.63
CA GLY A 153 -16.25 14.61 -24.82
C GLY A 153 -16.28 15.94 -25.55
N GLY A 154 -16.11 15.89 -26.85
CA GLY A 154 -16.13 17.02 -27.76
C GLY A 154 -15.27 16.74 -28.97
N LEU A 155 -15.44 17.54 -30.01
CA LEU A 155 -14.59 17.53 -31.19
C LEU A 155 -13.20 18.07 -30.83
N ARG A 156 -12.33 17.17 -30.39
CA ARG A 156 -10.92 17.47 -30.13
C ARG A 156 -10.02 16.68 -31.04
N ALA A 157 -8.83 17.20 -31.31
CA ALA A 157 -7.79 16.41 -31.96
C ALA A 157 -7.45 15.19 -31.10
N THR A 158 -7.10 14.07 -31.72
CA THR A 158 -6.88 12.80 -31.02
C THR A 158 -5.84 12.93 -29.89
N PHE A 159 -4.77 13.69 -30.10
CA PHE A 159 -3.72 13.91 -29.10
C PHE A 159 -4.20 14.76 -27.91
N GLU A 160 -5.16 15.66 -28.10
CA GLU A 160 -5.74 16.47 -27.01
C GLU A 160 -6.72 15.65 -26.16
N ALA A 161 -7.33 14.62 -26.75
CA ALA A 161 -8.28 13.74 -26.07
C ALA A 161 -7.58 12.64 -25.24
N ARG A 162 -6.27 12.48 -25.37
CA ARG A 162 -5.49 11.46 -24.65
C ARG A 162 -5.02 11.93 -23.30
N GLY A 163 -4.88 10.97 -22.38
CA GLY A 163 -4.07 11.14 -21.20
C GLY A 163 -2.63 10.69 -21.42
N TYR A 164 -1.72 11.25 -20.66
CA TYR A 164 -0.28 10.99 -20.75
C TYR A 164 0.25 10.58 -19.40
N THR A 165 1.06 9.51 -19.39
CA THR A 165 1.73 9.04 -18.19
C THR A 165 3.21 9.41 -18.23
N ALA A 166 3.76 9.71 -17.06
CA ALA A 166 5.19 9.84 -16.88
C ALA A 166 5.59 9.04 -15.64
N TRP A 167 6.62 8.19 -15.77
CA TRP A 167 7.16 7.47 -14.63
C TRP A 167 7.62 8.46 -13.56
N ASP A 168 7.28 8.19 -12.31
CA ASP A 168 7.87 8.85 -11.16
C ASP A 168 9.15 8.10 -10.76
N PRO A 169 10.35 8.59 -11.12
CA PRO A 169 11.58 7.85 -10.86
C PRO A 169 11.95 7.78 -9.38
N THR A 170 11.25 8.51 -8.50
CA THR A 170 11.38 8.40 -7.04
C THR A 170 10.59 7.23 -6.47
N SER A 171 9.65 6.67 -7.25
CA SER A 171 8.86 5.48 -6.91
C SER A 171 9.30 4.31 -7.80
N PRO A 172 10.00 3.30 -7.24
CA PRO A 172 10.56 2.23 -8.05
C PRO A 172 9.48 1.34 -8.67
N ALA A 173 9.71 0.89 -9.91
CA ALA A 173 8.89 -0.11 -10.57
C ALA A 173 8.98 -1.46 -9.84
N PHE A 174 7.94 -2.28 -9.94
CA PHE A 174 7.87 -3.56 -9.24
C PHE A 174 7.15 -4.62 -10.08
N ILE A 175 7.34 -5.89 -9.74
CA ILE A 175 6.68 -7.01 -10.39
C ILE A 175 5.58 -7.56 -9.48
N LYS A 176 4.39 -7.69 -10.03
CA LYS A 176 3.25 -8.35 -9.38
C LYS A 176 2.49 -9.18 -10.41
N ASP A 177 2.14 -10.42 -10.08
CA ASP A 177 1.34 -11.31 -10.94
C ASP A 177 1.87 -11.45 -12.39
N GLY A 178 3.18 -11.52 -12.58
CA GLY A 178 3.81 -11.67 -13.91
C GLY A 178 3.76 -10.42 -14.79
N THR A 179 3.54 -9.25 -14.19
CA THR A 179 3.47 -7.95 -14.87
C THR A 179 4.43 -6.96 -14.21
N LEU A 180 5.12 -6.16 -15.00
CA LEU A 180 5.90 -5.01 -14.54
C LEU A 180 4.97 -3.82 -14.30
N TYR A 181 4.91 -3.33 -13.07
CA TYR A 181 4.14 -2.16 -12.67
C TYR A 181 5.06 -0.95 -12.61
N ILE A 182 4.70 0.11 -13.33
CA ILE A 182 5.49 1.35 -13.43
C ILE A 182 4.69 2.47 -12.76
N PRO A 183 5.08 2.94 -11.55
CA PRO A 183 4.38 4.02 -10.87
C PRO A 183 4.46 5.31 -11.68
N THR A 184 3.32 5.84 -12.12
CA THR A 184 3.26 7.01 -13.00
C THR A 184 2.35 8.10 -12.45
N ALA A 185 2.66 9.34 -12.82
CA ALA A 185 1.71 10.44 -12.83
C ALA A 185 0.90 10.39 -14.13
N PHE A 186 -0.37 10.79 -14.09
CA PHE A 186 -1.27 10.78 -15.22
C PHE A 186 -1.94 12.14 -15.38
N CYS A 187 -1.75 12.77 -16.54
CA CYS A 187 -2.27 14.10 -16.83
C CYS A 187 -2.79 14.23 -18.26
N SER A 188 -3.61 15.24 -18.50
CA SER A 188 -4.10 15.60 -19.81
C SER A 188 -2.99 16.23 -20.69
N TYR A 189 -3.29 16.44 -21.97
CA TYR A 189 -2.39 17.17 -22.88
C TYR A 189 -2.04 18.58 -22.39
N SER A 190 -3.00 19.27 -21.77
CA SER A 190 -2.82 20.61 -21.20
C SER A 190 -2.24 20.60 -19.77
N GLY A 191 -2.01 19.40 -19.21
CA GLY A 191 -1.35 19.23 -17.92
C GLY A 191 -2.30 19.18 -16.70
N GLU A 192 -3.62 19.10 -16.91
CA GLU A 192 -4.53 18.85 -15.80
C GLU A 192 -4.31 17.46 -15.22
N ALA A 193 -4.39 17.36 -13.89
CA ALA A 193 -4.29 16.09 -13.20
C ALA A 193 -5.49 15.19 -13.52
N LEU A 194 -5.23 13.96 -13.95
CA LEU A 194 -6.23 12.91 -14.19
C LEU A 194 -6.15 11.80 -13.13
N ASP A 195 -5.25 11.95 -12.17
CA ASP A 195 -5.03 11.03 -11.05
C ASP A 195 -4.84 11.78 -9.73
N LYS A 196 -4.63 11.03 -8.65
CA LYS A 196 -4.34 11.59 -7.31
C LYS A 196 -2.85 11.84 -7.09
N LYS A 197 -1.96 11.16 -7.81
CA LYS A 197 -0.50 11.28 -7.64
C LYS A 197 0.03 12.62 -8.16
N THR A 198 -0.45 13.08 -9.29
CA THR A 198 -0.03 14.38 -9.87
C THR A 198 -0.21 15.56 -8.90
N PRO A 199 -1.39 15.78 -8.27
CA PRO A 199 -1.52 16.85 -7.28
C PRO A 199 -0.66 16.62 -6.04
N LEU A 200 -0.45 15.37 -5.61
CA LEU A 200 0.45 15.05 -4.50
C LEU A 200 1.89 15.48 -4.81
N LEU A 201 2.44 15.07 -5.95
CA LEU A 201 3.80 15.43 -6.36
C LEU A 201 3.99 16.95 -6.48
N ARG A 202 3.01 17.65 -7.04
CA ARG A 202 3.00 19.12 -7.14
C ARG A 202 2.97 19.79 -5.77
N SER A 203 2.19 19.26 -4.84
CA SER A 203 2.14 19.77 -3.46
C SER A 203 3.46 19.56 -2.73
N MET A 204 4.08 18.38 -2.88
CA MET A 204 5.40 18.09 -2.31
C MET A 204 6.46 19.05 -2.84
N GLN A 205 6.49 19.28 -4.17
CA GLN A 205 7.42 20.20 -4.80
C GLN A 205 7.23 21.65 -4.32
N THR A 206 5.99 22.09 -4.18
CA THR A 206 5.68 23.44 -3.67
C THR A 206 6.12 23.58 -2.22
N LEU A 207 5.84 22.59 -1.39
CA LEU A 207 6.25 22.58 0.01
C LEU A 207 7.76 22.55 0.17
N ASP A 208 8.49 21.74 -0.62
CA ASP A 208 9.95 21.70 -0.64
C ASP A 208 10.52 23.11 -0.88
N LYS A 209 10.07 23.77 -1.94
CA LYS A 209 10.50 25.12 -2.30
C LYS A 209 10.26 26.12 -1.17
N GLU A 210 9.06 26.18 -0.63
CA GLU A 210 8.72 27.19 0.36
C GLU A 210 9.36 26.91 1.73
N ALA A 211 9.44 25.63 2.15
CA ALA A 211 10.11 25.25 3.38
C ALA A 211 11.63 25.50 3.32
N THR A 212 12.25 25.20 2.19
CA THR A 212 13.67 25.50 1.95
C THR A 212 13.95 27.00 1.99
N ASN A 213 13.09 27.80 1.35
CA ASN A 213 13.20 29.28 1.41
C ASN A 213 13.09 29.79 2.85
N LEU A 214 12.12 29.27 3.63
CA LEU A 214 11.94 29.65 5.03
C LEU A 214 13.19 29.28 5.86
N LEU A 215 13.74 28.07 5.68
CA LEU A 215 14.96 27.62 6.35
C LEU A 215 16.15 28.54 6.03
N HIS A 216 16.30 28.96 4.79
CA HIS A 216 17.33 29.92 4.40
C HIS A 216 17.15 31.29 5.07
N ILE A 217 15.92 31.77 5.23
CA ILE A 217 15.62 33.04 5.94
C ILE A 217 16.04 32.95 7.41
N ILE A 218 15.76 31.83 8.08
CA ILE A 218 16.10 31.65 9.50
C ILE A 218 17.56 31.19 9.73
N GLY A 219 18.38 31.14 8.66
CA GLY A 219 19.83 30.95 8.76
C GLY A 219 20.36 29.58 8.34
N ASN A 220 19.52 28.59 8.03
CA ASN A 220 19.92 27.23 7.62
C ASN A 220 20.21 27.18 6.11
N LYS A 221 21.36 27.73 5.70
CA LYS A 221 21.75 27.88 4.28
C LYS A 221 22.19 26.59 3.60
N ASP A 222 22.52 25.54 4.36
CA ASP A 222 23.06 24.28 3.83
C ASP A 222 21.96 23.35 3.30
N VAL A 223 20.72 23.57 3.69
CA VAL A 223 19.54 22.79 3.26
C VAL A 223 19.25 23.10 1.79
N LYS A 224 19.12 22.08 0.98
CA LYS A 224 18.76 22.18 -0.44
C LYS A 224 17.32 21.71 -0.71
N HIS A 225 16.86 20.72 0.06
CA HIS A 225 15.54 20.11 -0.09
C HIS A 225 14.88 19.82 1.25
N VAL A 226 13.57 19.92 1.27
CA VAL A 226 12.69 19.46 2.36
C VAL A 226 11.72 18.44 1.82
N ASN A 227 11.80 17.22 2.33
CA ASN A 227 10.91 16.13 1.96
C ASN A 227 9.81 15.94 3.00
N THR A 228 8.58 15.73 2.55
CA THR A 228 7.50 15.25 3.40
C THR A 228 7.61 13.74 3.55
N THR A 229 7.36 13.25 4.77
CA THR A 229 7.36 11.82 5.10
C THR A 229 6.04 11.44 5.76
N VAL A 230 5.60 10.20 5.53
CA VAL A 230 4.41 9.65 6.18
C VAL A 230 4.59 8.16 6.47
N GLY A 231 4.11 7.75 7.64
CA GLY A 231 3.94 6.34 8.02
C GLY A 231 2.43 6.06 8.17
N PRO A 232 1.77 5.56 7.12
CA PRO A 232 0.34 5.29 7.17
C PRO A 232 0.09 3.96 7.89
N GLU A 233 -0.62 4.01 8.99
CA GLU A 233 -1.10 2.85 9.73
C GLU A 233 -2.44 2.40 9.13
N GLN A 234 -2.50 1.18 8.60
CA GLN A 234 -3.72 0.66 7.99
C GLN A 234 -4.46 -0.25 8.95
N GLU A 235 -5.58 0.23 9.43
CA GLU A 235 -6.55 -0.58 10.14
C GLU A 235 -7.46 -1.34 9.17
N TYR A 236 -7.90 -2.53 9.56
CA TYR A 236 -8.74 -3.39 8.74
C TYR A 236 -9.49 -4.41 9.58
N PHE A 237 -10.60 -4.94 9.04
CA PHE A 237 -11.35 -6.05 9.65
C PHE A 237 -11.15 -7.33 8.85
N LEU A 238 -11.05 -8.44 9.56
CA LEU A 238 -11.06 -9.77 8.96
C LEU A 238 -12.33 -10.50 9.34
N VAL A 239 -13.11 -10.92 8.35
CA VAL A 239 -14.32 -11.71 8.52
C VAL A 239 -14.21 -13.03 7.78
N ASP A 240 -14.90 -14.05 8.30
CA ASP A 240 -14.97 -15.36 7.65
C ASP A 240 -15.64 -15.24 6.27
N LYS A 241 -15.02 -15.83 5.23
CA LYS A 241 -15.46 -15.73 3.84
C LYS A 241 -16.84 -16.32 3.60
N GLU A 242 -17.16 -17.42 4.25
CA GLU A 242 -18.46 -18.09 4.06
C GLU A 242 -19.58 -17.30 4.76
N LEU A 243 -19.32 -16.72 5.92
CA LEU A 243 -20.26 -15.81 6.57
C LEU A 243 -20.44 -14.51 5.80
N TYR A 244 -19.38 -13.95 5.24
CA TYR A 244 -19.43 -12.76 4.39
C TYR A 244 -20.35 -12.96 3.18
N LYS A 245 -20.27 -14.08 2.48
CA LYS A 245 -21.10 -14.40 1.32
C LYS A 245 -22.61 -14.39 1.63
N GLN A 246 -22.99 -14.64 2.88
CA GLN A 246 -24.39 -14.63 3.33
C GLN A 246 -24.92 -13.21 3.61
N ARG A 247 -24.03 -12.21 3.70
CA ARG A 247 -24.35 -10.82 4.03
C ARG A 247 -24.29 -9.96 2.77
N LYS A 248 -25.43 -9.75 2.12
CA LYS A 248 -25.57 -8.96 0.90
C LYS A 248 -25.09 -7.50 1.07
N ASP A 249 -25.33 -6.92 2.22
CA ASP A 249 -24.86 -5.57 2.57
C ASP A 249 -23.32 -5.48 2.60
N LEU A 250 -22.63 -6.44 3.23
CA LEU A 250 -21.17 -6.50 3.19
C LEU A 250 -20.63 -6.74 1.77
N VAL A 251 -21.27 -7.64 1.01
CA VAL A 251 -20.84 -7.97 -0.36
C VAL A 251 -20.95 -6.76 -1.31
N PHE A 252 -22.08 -6.05 -1.27
CA PHE A 252 -22.33 -4.96 -2.23
C PHE A 252 -21.87 -3.58 -1.75
N CYS A 253 -21.86 -3.34 -0.42
CA CYS A 253 -21.55 -2.02 0.12
C CYS A 253 -20.24 -1.97 0.92
N GLY A 254 -19.61 -3.12 1.20
CA GLY A 254 -18.42 -3.20 2.05
C GLY A 254 -18.68 -2.91 3.54
N ARG A 255 -19.94 -2.67 3.91
CA ARG A 255 -20.39 -2.34 5.27
C ARG A 255 -21.74 -2.97 5.59
N THR A 256 -22.03 -3.12 6.89
CA THR A 256 -23.37 -3.52 7.34
C THR A 256 -24.36 -2.37 7.19
N LEU A 257 -25.56 -2.68 6.72
CA LEU A 257 -26.70 -1.75 6.61
C LEU A 257 -27.84 -2.10 7.55
N ILE A 258 -27.97 -3.38 7.90
CA ILE A 258 -29.03 -3.95 8.72
C ILE A 258 -28.46 -4.98 9.69
N GLY A 259 -29.19 -5.29 10.73
CA GLY A 259 -28.89 -6.33 11.72
C GLY A 259 -28.73 -5.77 13.13
N ALA A 260 -28.64 -6.66 14.10
CA ALA A 260 -28.38 -6.30 15.49
C ALA A 260 -26.90 -5.95 15.68
N PRO A 261 -26.56 -5.06 16.63
CA PRO A 261 -25.18 -4.85 17.08
C PRO A 261 -24.58 -6.18 17.57
N ALA A 262 -23.25 -6.27 17.49
CA ALA A 262 -22.52 -7.39 18.08
C ALA A 262 -22.80 -7.44 19.60
N PRO A 263 -22.87 -8.65 20.21
CA PRO A 263 -23.11 -8.79 21.65
C PRO A 263 -21.95 -8.23 22.49
N LYS A 264 -20.76 -8.12 21.93
CA LYS A 264 -19.58 -7.49 22.52
C LYS A 264 -19.11 -6.36 21.62
N GLY A 265 -18.93 -5.16 22.21
CA GLY A 265 -18.40 -3.97 21.56
C GLY A 265 -16.91 -3.75 21.87
N GLN A 266 -16.56 -2.55 22.27
CA GLN A 266 -15.18 -2.12 22.56
C GLN A 266 -14.95 -1.86 24.06
N GLU A 267 -15.71 -2.52 24.90
CA GLU A 267 -15.69 -2.31 26.33
C GLU A 267 -14.24 -2.49 26.87
N MET A 268 -13.76 -1.49 27.60
CA MET A 268 -12.43 -1.44 28.20
C MET A 268 -11.26 -1.60 27.21
N GLU A 269 -11.53 -1.56 25.90
CA GLU A 269 -10.53 -1.70 24.82
C GLU A 269 -9.73 -3.02 24.89
N ASP A 270 -10.32 -4.05 25.51
CA ASP A 270 -9.61 -5.30 25.84
C ASP A 270 -9.22 -6.13 24.61
N HIS A 271 -9.89 -5.95 23.46
CA HIS A 271 -9.50 -6.59 22.19
C HIS A 271 -8.10 -6.19 21.74
N TYR A 272 -7.70 -4.95 21.97
CA TYR A 272 -6.37 -4.44 21.61
C TYR A 272 -5.24 -5.28 22.22
N PHE A 273 -5.43 -5.71 23.48
CA PHE A 273 -4.46 -6.52 24.23
C PHE A 273 -4.64 -8.03 24.04
N GLY A 274 -5.59 -8.44 23.21
CA GLY A 274 -5.90 -9.84 22.97
C GLY A 274 -4.80 -10.56 22.17
N ALA A 275 -4.68 -11.88 22.39
CA ALA A 275 -3.80 -12.71 21.59
C ALA A 275 -4.30 -12.84 20.14
N LEU A 276 -3.36 -12.85 19.18
CA LEU A 276 -3.67 -13.12 17.78
C LEU A 276 -4.16 -14.58 17.63
N LYS A 277 -5.32 -14.76 17.02
CA LYS A 277 -5.85 -16.09 16.73
C LYS A 277 -4.97 -16.78 15.67
N PRO A 278 -4.75 -18.11 15.71
CA PRO A 278 -3.84 -18.80 14.80
C PRO A 278 -4.10 -18.52 13.31
N ARG A 279 -5.36 -18.50 12.87
CA ARG A 279 -5.74 -18.20 11.48
C ARG A 279 -5.38 -16.76 11.09
N VAL A 280 -5.55 -15.81 12.00
CA VAL A 280 -5.19 -14.40 11.80
C VAL A 280 -3.67 -14.25 11.78
N ALA A 281 -2.96 -14.91 12.68
CA ALA A 281 -1.48 -14.88 12.71
C ALA A 281 -0.88 -15.44 11.42
N ALA A 282 -1.44 -16.53 10.89
CA ALA A 282 -1.02 -17.10 9.61
C ALA A 282 -1.26 -16.14 8.43
N TYR A 283 -2.43 -15.49 8.39
CA TYR A 283 -2.72 -14.44 7.42
C TYR A 283 -1.71 -13.28 7.51
N MET A 284 -1.46 -12.78 8.72
CA MET A 284 -0.54 -11.66 8.93
C MET A 284 0.90 -12.02 8.55
N HIS A 285 1.31 -13.27 8.76
CA HIS A 285 2.62 -13.74 8.33
C HIS A 285 2.76 -13.73 6.80
N ASP A 286 1.81 -14.31 6.09
CA ASP A 286 1.83 -14.37 4.63
C ASP A 286 1.72 -12.96 4.03
N LEU A 287 0.96 -12.06 4.67
CA LEU A 287 0.87 -10.66 4.29
C LEU A 287 2.23 -9.96 4.38
N ASP A 288 2.94 -10.10 5.49
CA ASP A 288 4.29 -9.53 5.65
C ASP A 288 5.23 -10.01 4.53
N VAL A 289 5.22 -11.30 4.23
CA VAL A 289 6.08 -11.90 3.19
C VAL A 289 5.80 -11.29 1.82
N GLU A 290 4.54 -11.16 1.43
CA GLU A 290 4.17 -10.57 0.14
C GLU A 290 4.52 -9.06 0.08
N LEU A 291 4.30 -8.33 1.17
CA LEU A 291 4.67 -6.91 1.26
C LEU A 291 6.19 -6.70 1.21
N TRP A 292 6.96 -7.51 1.92
CA TRP A 292 8.43 -7.41 1.90
C TRP A 292 9.02 -7.69 0.52
N LYS A 293 8.49 -8.64 -0.26
CA LYS A 293 8.90 -8.86 -1.66
C LYS A 293 8.74 -7.60 -2.50
N LEU A 294 7.69 -6.83 -2.24
CA LEU A 294 7.37 -5.57 -2.92
C LEU A 294 8.11 -4.35 -2.31
N GLY A 295 9.04 -4.57 -1.38
CA GLY A 295 9.82 -3.50 -0.75
C GLY A 295 9.02 -2.65 0.25
N ILE A 296 7.82 -3.09 0.65
CA ILE A 296 6.99 -2.40 1.64
C ILE A 296 7.49 -2.79 3.03
N PRO A 297 7.96 -1.83 3.84
CA PRO A 297 8.57 -2.12 5.14
C PRO A 297 7.53 -2.34 6.25
N ALA A 298 6.62 -3.30 6.04
CA ALA A 298 5.65 -3.73 7.06
C ALA A 298 6.42 -4.17 8.32
N LYS A 299 6.15 -3.54 9.47
CA LYS A 299 6.94 -3.72 10.69
C LYS A 299 6.12 -4.14 11.88
N THR A 300 4.98 -3.53 12.10
CA THR A 300 4.15 -3.77 13.29
C THR A 300 2.79 -4.29 12.88
N LYS A 301 2.30 -5.30 13.60
CA LYS A 301 0.97 -5.88 13.43
C LYS A 301 0.40 -6.29 14.77
N HIS A 302 -0.85 -5.97 15.02
CA HIS A 302 -1.56 -6.29 16.27
C HIS A 302 -3.08 -6.26 16.08
N ASN A 303 -3.81 -6.63 17.13
CA ASN A 303 -5.24 -6.39 17.18
C ASN A 303 -5.51 -4.92 17.45
N GLU A 304 -6.63 -4.43 16.89
CA GLU A 304 -7.20 -3.14 17.23
C GLU A 304 -8.35 -3.26 18.24
N VAL A 305 -8.93 -2.12 18.59
CA VAL A 305 -9.90 -2.00 19.69
C VAL A 305 -11.21 -2.72 19.42
N ALA A 306 -11.66 -2.75 18.16
CA ALA A 306 -12.91 -3.42 17.80
C ALA A 306 -12.72 -4.92 17.58
N PRO A 307 -13.77 -5.74 17.84
CA PRO A 307 -13.74 -7.16 17.53
C PRO A 307 -13.39 -7.45 16.06
N ALA A 308 -12.44 -8.35 15.83
CA ALA A 308 -11.92 -8.72 14.50
C ALA A 308 -11.28 -7.57 13.71
N GLN A 309 -10.91 -6.49 14.39
CA GLN A 309 -10.13 -5.39 13.85
C GLN A 309 -8.64 -5.63 14.13
N HIS A 310 -7.81 -5.26 13.17
CA HIS A 310 -6.36 -5.41 13.22
C HIS A 310 -5.70 -4.20 12.56
N GLU A 311 -4.42 -4.00 12.83
CA GLU A 311 -3.62 -2.94 12.22
C GLU A 311 -2.30 -3.46 11.67
N LEU A 312 -1.83 -2.82 10.62
CA LEU A 312 -0.49 -2.96 10.07
C LEU A 312 0.13 -1.57 9.98
N ALA A 313 1.28 -1.40 10.62
CA ALA A 313 2.07 -0.18 10.57
C ALA A 313 3.41 -0.42 9.87
N PRO A 314 3.69 0.27 8.74
CA PRO A 314 4.98 0.23 8.06
C PRO A 314 5.97 1.21 8.71
N VAL A 315 7.24 1.08 8.38
CA VAL A 315 8.19 2.18 8.56
C VAL A 315 7.83 3.31 7.60
N PHE A 316 7.93 4.55 8.04
CA PHE A 316 7.64 5.71 7.21
C PHE A 316 8.59 5.85 6.00
N ASP A 317 8.12 6.51 4.95
CA ASP A 317 8.89 6.85 3.76
C ASP A 317 8.47 8.24 3.26
N THR A 318 9.08 8.70 2.17
CA THR A 318 8.61 9.90 1.45
C THR A 318 7.15 9.74 1.07
N THR A 319 6.40 10.83 1.12
CA THR A 319 4.93 10.76 1.07
C THR A 319 4.41 10.07 -0.19
N ASN A 320 5.00 10.31 -1.36
CA ASN A 320 4.58 9.67 -2.61
C ASN A 320 4.82 8.16 -2.61
N VAL A 321 5.97 7.71 -2.11
CA VAL A 321 6.29 6.27 -2.00
C VAL A 321 5.39 5.60 -0.95
N ALA A 322 5.21 6.22 0.21
CA ALA A 322 4.35 5.69 1.27
C ALA A 322 2.89 5.57 0.83
N VAL A 323 2.38 6.50 0.01
CA VAL A 323 1.03 6.44 -0.58
C VAL A 323 0.93 5.28 -1.57
N ASP A 324 1.90 5.11 -2.46
CA ASP A 324 1.95 3.97 -3.37
C ASP A 324 1.98 2.64 -2.60
N HIS A 325 2.83 2.55 -1.58
CA HIS A 325 2.91 1.39 -0.70
C HIS A 325 1.57 1.08 -0.01
N ASN A 326 0.84 2.10 0.47
CA ASN A 326 -0.45 1.87 1.12
C ASN A 326 -1.51 1.35 0.13
N GLN A 327 -1.52 1.83 -1.12
CA GLN A 327 -2.41 1.31 -2.16
C GLN A 327 -2.13 -0.17 -2.45
N LEU A 328 -0.86 -0.54 -2.59
CA LEU A 328 -0.46 -1.94 -2.74
C LEU A 328 -0.82 -2.77 -1.52
N THR A 329 -0.58 -2.26 -0.32
CA THR A 329 -0.93 -2.92 0.95
C THR A 329 -2.41 -3.29 0.99
N MET A 330 -3.31 -2.35 0.66
CA MET A 330 -4.76 -2.61 0.62
C MET A 330 -5.16 -3.68 -0.39
N GLU A 331 -4.50 -3.74 -1.54
CA GLU A 331 -4.73 -4.78 -2.54
C GLU A 331 -4.25 -6.15 -2.04
N ILE A 332 -3.00 -6.21 -1.55
CA ILE A 332 -2.39 -7.46 -1.07
C ILE A 332 -3.14 -8.00 0.15
N MET A 333 -3.58 -7.14 1.07
CA MET A 333 -4.44 -7.54 2.21
C MET A 333 -5.66 -8.35 1.75
N LYS A 334 -6.36 -7.90 0.72
CA LYS A 334 -7.52 -8.61 0.17
C LYS A 334 -7.14 -9.94 -0.48
N LYS A 335 -6.07 -9.96 -1.26
CA LYS A 335 -5.57 -11.18 -1.95
C LYS A 335 -5.12 -12.25 -0.96
N VAL A 336 -4.37 -11.85 0.07
CA VAL A 336 -3.91 -12.80 1.10
C VAL A 336 -5.07 -13.27 1.97
N ALA A 337 -6.03 -12.39 2.32
CA ALA A 337 -7.21 -12.79 3.06
C ALA A 337 -7.99 -13.90 2.35
N ASP A 338 -8.15 -13.79 1.03
CA ASP A 338 -8.84 -14.79 0.21
C ASP A 338 -8.17 -16.17 0.30
N LYS A 339 -6.84 -16.23 0.28
CA LYS A 339 -6.06 -17.48 0.44
C LYS A 339 -6.30 -18.16 1.79
N HIS A 340 -6.60 -17.37 2.84
CA HIS A 340 -6.90 -17.85 4.20
C HIS A 340 -8.37 -18.10 4.46
N GLY A 341 -9.25 -18.01 3.44
CA GLY A 341 -10.70 -18.13 3.59
C GLY A 341 -11.29 -17.00 4.45
N LEU A 342 -10.66 -15.84 4.40
CA LEU A 342 -11.05 -14.60 5.05
C LEU A 342 -11.42 -13.56 4.00
N VAL A 343 -12.10 -12.50 4.43
CA VAL A 343 -12.32 -11.27 3.65
C VAL A 343 -11.81 -10.10 4.48
N CYS A 344 -10.95 -9.29 3.87
CA CYS A 344 -10.45 -8.06 4.46
C CYS A 344 -11.38 -6.90 4.09
N LEU A 345 -11.99 -6.28 5.10
CA LEU A 345 -12.83 -5.10 4.94
C LEU A 345 -11.99 -3.85 5.17
N LEU A 346 -12.03 -2.97 4.17
CA LEU A 346 -11.32 -1.69 4.15
C LEU A 346 -12.25 -0.49 3.98
N HIS A 347 -13.56 -0.71 4.05
CA HIS A 347 -14.52 0.39 4.15
C HIS A 347 -14.25 1.18 5.44
N GLU A 348 -14.37 2.49 5.39
CA GLU A 348 -14.03 3.39 6.51
C GLU A 348 -14.82 3.04 7.78
N LYS A 349 -16.06 2.60 7.63
CA LYS A 349 -16.95 2.23 8.74
C LYS A 349 -17.75 0.96 8.40
N PRO A 350 -17.13 -0.22 8.43
CA PRO A 350 -17.82 -1.45 8.04
C PRO A 350 -18.90 -1.88 9.06
N PHE A 351 -18.75 -1.48 10.32
CA PHE A 351 -19.71 -1.75 11.38
C PHE A 351 -20.02 -0.47 12.15
N GLU A 352 -21.32 -0.17 12.29
CA GLU A 352 -21.76 1.01 13.02
C GLU A 352 -21.51 0.85 14.54
N GLY A 353 -21.18 1.96 15.20
CA GLY A 353 -21.02 2.04 16.65
C GLY A 353 -19.67 1.56 17.21
N ILE A 354 -18.77 1.11 16.35
CA ILE A 354 -17.38 0.73 16.72
C ILE A 354 -16.37 1.42 15.84
N ASN A 355 -15.07 1.23 16.10
CA ASN A 355 -13.99 1.74 15.26
C ASN A 355 -14.14 1.30 13.79
N GLY A 356 -13.42 1.96 12.90
CA GLY A 356 -13.43 1.71 11.47
C GLY A 356 -12.09 1.24 10.93
N SER A 357 -12.01 1.04 9.62
CA SER A 357 -10.75 0.76 8.92
C SER A 357 -10.04 2.08 8.64
N GLY A 358 -9.47 2.68 9.68
CA GLY A 358 -8.76 3.95 9.62
C GLY A 358 -7.45 3.87 8.84
N LYS A 359 -6.94 5.06 8.51
CA LYS A 359 -5.59 5.27 7.97
C LYS A 359 -4.94 6.38 8.78
N HIS A 360 -4.40 6.03 9.94
CA HIS A 360 -3.72 7.00 10.77
C HIS A 360 -2.40 7.37 10.11
N ASN A 361 -2.23 8.63 9.76
CA ASN A 361 -1.06 9.13 9.06
C ASN A 361 -0.14 9.87 10.03
N ASN A 362 0.91 9.19 10.49
CA ASN A 362 2.02 9.84 11.17
C ASN A 362 2.90 10.51 10.11
N TRP A 363 3.00 11.83 10.11
CA TRP A 363 3.71 12.55 9.07
C TRP A 363 4.67 13.60 9.63
N SER A 364 5.69 13.93 8.85
CA SER A 364 6.63 14.98 9.19
C SER A 364 7.26 15.62 7.94
N MET A 365 8.16 16.56 8.18
CA MET A 365 9.02 17.17 7.16
C MET A 365 10.48 17.01 7.60
N SER A 366 11.33 16.55 6.68
CA SER A 366 12.75 16.36 6.95
C SER A 366 13.60 17.02 5.89
N THR A 367 14.68 17.66 6.32
CA THR A 367 15.67 18.23 5.40
C THR A 367 16.52 17.14 4.75
N ASP A 368 17.14 17.43 3.63
CA ASP A 368 18.19 16.59 3.00
C ASP A 368 19.42 16.38 3.90
N THR A 369 19.59 17.21 4.92
CA THR A 369 20.62 17.06 5.95
C THR A 369 20.19 16.18 7.13
N GLY A 370 18.98 15.62 7.11
CA GLY A 370 18.46 14.68 8.10
C GLY A 370 17.80 15.32 9.34
N VAL A 371 17.50 16.61 9.30
CA VAL A 371 16.81 17.30 10.41
C VAL A 371 15.29 17.19 10.25
N ASN A 372 14.61 16.67 11.26
CA ASN A 372 13.14 16.68 11.33
C ASN A 372 12.67 18.07 11.80
N LEU A 373 11.86 18.74 10.97
CA LEU A 373 11.40 20.12 11.22
C LEU A 373 10.27 20.19 12.25
N LEU A 374 9.59 19.08 12.52
CA LEU A 374 8.54 18.95 13.53
C LEU A 374 9.02 18.24 14.80
N ASP A 375 10.33 18.06 14.96
CA ASP A 375 10.90 17.57 16.22
C ASP A 375 10.99 18.74 17.24
N PRO A 376 10.25 18.69 18.35
CA PRO A 376 10.30 19.75 19.36
C PRO A 376 11.63 19.83 20.10
N GLY A 377 12.45 18.76 20.07
CA GLY A 377 13.65 18.67 20.85
C GLY A 377 13.40 18.62 22.36
N LYS A 378 14.46 18.89 23.16
CA LYS A 378 14.37 18.85 24.62
C LYS A 378 13.71 20.10 25.23
N THR A 379 13.81 21.24 24.54
CA THR A 379 13.26 22.54 24.99
C THR A 379 12.37 23.14 23.88
N PRO A 380 11.15 22.65 23.72
CA PRO A 380 10.26 23.06 22.63
C PRO A 380 10.04 24.57 22.53
N ALA A 381 9.91 25.25 23.67
CA ALA A 381 9.66 26.70 23.75
C ALA A 381 10.84 27.55 23.26
N GLU A 382 12.04 27.00 23.21
CA GLU A 382 13.26 27.67 22.76
C GLU A 382 13.63 27.28 21.31
N ASN A 383 12.99 26.25 20.77
CA ASN A 383 13.25 25.78 19.40
C ASN A 383 12.46 26.63 18.38
N THR A 384 13.02 27.76 18.00
CA THR A 384 12.40 28.69 17.06
C THR A 384 12.05 28.04 15.72
N GLN A 385 12.91 27.18 15.19
CA GLN A 385 12.64 26.46 13.93
C GLN A 385 11.39 25.61 14.07
N PHE A 386 11.32 24.76 15.10
CA PHE A 386 10.15 23.94 15.37
C PHE A 386 8.87 24.77 15.51
N LEU A 387 8.91 25.85 16.31
CA LEU A 387 7.76 26.71 16.56
C LEU A 387 7.23 27.37 15.28
N VAL A 388 8.10 27.84 14.40
CA VAL A 388 7.71 28.45 13.12
C VAL A 388 7.01 27.43 12.22
N PHE A 389 7.55 26.22 12.06
CA PHE A 389 6.93 25.17 11.27
C PHE A 389 5.63 24.67 11.90
N LEU A 390 5.58 24.50 13.22
CA LEU A 390 4.37 24.11 13.95
C LEU A 390 3.23 25.12 13.72
N VAL A 391 3.52 26.41 13.88
CA VAL A 391 2.51 27.48 13.68
C VAL A 391 2.06 27.54 12.23
N ALA A 392 2.95 27.34 11.26
CA ALA A 392 2.59 27.28 9.85
C ALA A 392 1.61 26.13 9.56
N VAL A 393 1.87 24.94 10.12
CA VAL A 393 0.97 23.78 10.01
C VAL A 393 -0.38 24.06 10.67
N ILE A 394 -0.40 24.51 11.93
CA ILE A 394 -1.65 24.84 12.65
C ILE A 394 -2.49 25.87 11.90
N LYS A 395 -1.84 26.85 11.26
CA LYS A 395 -2.53 27.85 10.46
C LYS A 395 -3.13 27.30 9.16
N ALA A 396 -2.51 26.26 8.58
CA ALA A 396 -2.92 25.67 7.32
C ALA A 396 -4.08 24.67 7.47
N VAL A 397 -4.20 24.03 8.63
CA VAL A 397 -5.26 23.08 8.99
C VAL A 397 -6.45 23.80 9.65
#